data_237241b4fd8225d6dce293102dd01837
#
_entry.id   237241b4fd8225d6dce293102dd01837
#
_cell.length_a   1.000
_cell.length_b   1.000
_cell.length_c   1.000
_cell.angle_alpha   90.00
_cell.angle_beta   90.00
_cell.angle_gamma   90.00
#
_symmetry.space_group_name_H-M   'P 1'
#
loop_
_entity.id
_entity.type
_entity.pdbx_description
1 polymer ?
#
loop_
_entity_poly.entity_id
_entity_poly.type
_entity_poly.pdbx_seq_one_letter_code
_entity_poly.pdbx_strand_id
1 'polypeptide(L)'
;VGKEVSITKLQLTYELACEFCSALGYPVETGQDAVNVLCLEGAEPLGELEGLVGINANTPDRYNDCVVLFWKEADESGKNKGVLRGVLRVRALRATTEPGRYYTQISPHPAGAANLVWGHHLYKRGRHRGHPALVSASGIDRVWRDRDADFSQDITERVYQGRFGIHVHAGGRDESIGRWSAGCIAIHGGYEGEAYRFFLERIERHPGRLFGLTLWGARDLGNWMKARGQPEEPYTSGRCVTGVTGVTGVTGVTGWRPTLRYGIKNHWVARVQKFLNHHVDARLVADGDWGPRTQEVFLEFQGKTELVVDGICGPLSWGKLESNESEVHK
;
A
#
# COMPACT_ATOMS: atom_id res chain seq x y z
N VAL A 1 -27.30 -19.21 -11.19
CA VAL A 1 -26.20 -18.90 -12.11
C VAL A 1 -25.45 -17.73 -11.48
N GLY A 2 -24.34 -18.01 -10.74
CA GLY A 2 -23.51 -17.00 -10.12
C GLY A 2 -22.82 -16.18 -11.22
N LYS A 3 -22.88 -14.86 -11.13
CA LYS A 3 -22.04 -13.98 -11.95
C LYS A 3 -20.58 -14.29 -11.58
N GLU A 4 -19.79 -14.78 -12.52
CA GLU A 4 -18.33 -14.79 -12.38
C GLU A 4 -17.89 -13.36 -12.07
N VAL A 5 -17.30 -13.16 -10.90
CA VAL A 5 -16.66 -11.88 -10.55
C VAL A 5 -15.39 -11.85 -11.39
N SER A 6 -15.37 -11.01 -12.42
CA SER A 6 -14.16 -10.79 -13.21
C SER A 6 -13.06 -10.22 -12.30
N ILE A 7 -12.06 -11.04 -12.01
CA ILE A 7 -10.88 -10.61 -11.23
C ILE A 7 -9.98 -9.81 -12.17
N THR A 8 -9.76 -8.54 -11.87
CA THR A 8 -8.78 -7.73 -12.59
C THR A 8 -7.38 -8.24 -12.26
N LYS A 9 -6.67 -8.75 -13.27
CA LYS A 9 -5.30 -9.26 -13.14
C LYS A 9 -4.29 -8.17 -13.45
N LEU A 10 -3.27 -8.05 -12.63
CA LEU A 10 -2.18 -7.09 -12.80
C LEU A 10 -0.85 -7.84 -12.77
N GLN A 11 0.00 -7.60 -13.77
CA GLN A 11 1.37 -8.08 -13.78
C GLN A 11 2.29 -6.98 -13.25
N LEU A 12 2.76 -7.14 -12.02
CA LEU A 12 3.77 -6.27 -11.44
C LEU A 12 5.16 -6.65 -11.92
N THR A 13 5.94 -5.63 -12.28
CA THR A 13 7.39 -5.72 -12.45
C THR A 13 8.09 -4.90 -11.39
N TYR A 14 9.41 -5.05 -11.27
CA TYR A 14 10.22 -4.21 -10.39
C TYR A 14 10.03 -2.72 -10.69
N GLU A 15 10.07 -2.36 -11.98
CA GLU A 15 9.93 -0.98 -12.45
C GLU A 15 8.54 -0.41 -12.09
N LEU A 16 7.48 -1.18 -12.35
CA LEU A 16 6.11 -0.75 -12.03
C LEU A 16 5.92 -0.54 -10.52
N ALA A 17 6.49 -1.42 -9.69
CA ALA A 17 6.45 -1.25 -8.23
C ALA A 17 7.22 0.00 -7.77
N CYS A 18 8.42 0.25 -8.34
CA CYS A 18 9.19 1.46 -8.07
C CYS A 18 8.44 2.73 -8.49
N GLU A 19 7.86 2.73 -9.69
CA GLU A 19 7.18 3.88 -10.24
C GLU A 19 5.87 4.17 -9.49
N PHE A 20 5.13 3.15 -9.07
CA PHE A 20 3.93 3.33 -8.27
C PHE A 20 4.25 3.95 -6.91
N CYS A 21 5.24 3.41 -6.18
CA CYS A 21 5.68 4.01 -4.91
C CYS A 21 6.15 5.45 -5.10
N SER A 22 6.91 5.73 -6.18
CA SER A 22 7.36 7.08 -6.51
C SER A 22 6.20 8.01 -6.86
N ALA A 23 5.18 7.53 -7.57
CA ALA A 23 3.97 8.30 -7.89
C ALA A 23 3.17 8.69 -6.63
N LEU A 24 3.21 7.85 -5.59
CA LEU A 24 2.67 8.16 -4.27
C LEU A 24 3.55 9.14 -3.47
N GLY A 25 4.77 9.40 -3.93
CA GLY A 25 5.76 10.26 -3.25
C GLY A 25 6.57 9.55 -2.17
N TYR A 26 6.68 8.22 -2.25
CA TYR A 26 7.41 7.42 -1.28
C TYR A 26 8.78 6.97 -1.81
N PRO A 27 9.82 6.94 -0.96
CA PRO A 27 11.16 6.55 -1.36
C PRO A 27 11.23 5.06 -1.72
N VAL A 28 12.09 4.73 -2.68
CA VAL A 28 12.41 3.37 -3.10
C VAL A 28 13.93 3.20 -3.05
N GLU A 29 14.39 2.13 -2.45
CA GLU A 29 15.79 1.76 -2.44
C GLU A 29 16.14 0.98 -3.70
N THR A 30 17.12 1.46 -4.48
CA THR A 30 17.54 0.89 -5.77
C THR A 30 18.89 0.19 -5.73
N GLY A 31 19.51 0.10 -4.53
CA GLY A 31 20.76 -0.61 -4.32
C GLY A 31 20.64 -2.11 -4.58
N GLN A 32 21.78 -2.77 -4.81
CA GLN A 32 21.84 -4.22 -4.94
C GLN A 32 21.36 -4.88 -3.64
N ASP A 33 20.52 -5.92 -3.77
CA ASP A 33 19.86 -6.65 -2.69
C ASP A 33 19.03 -5.77 -1.72
N ALA A 34 18.87 -4.47 -2.04
CA ALA A 34 17.96 -3.60 -1.30
C ALA A 34 16.51 -4.01 -1.58
N VAL A 35 15.84 -4.53 -0.54
CA VAL A 35 14.47 -5.03 -0.62
C VAL A 35 13.50 -3.92 -0.24
N ASN A 36 12.56 -3.65 -1.14
CA ASN A 36 11.41 -2.80 -0.87
C ASN A 36 10.19 -3.68 -0.61
N VAL A 37 9.28 -3.21 0.24
CA VAL A 37 8.07 -3.91 0.61
C VAL A 37 6.86 -3.08 0.21
N LEU A 38 6.02 -3.61 -0.68
CA LEU A 38 4.74 -3.02 -1.04
C LEU A 38 3.63 -3.97 -0.58
N CYS A 39 2.84 -3.53 0.39
CA CYS A 39 1.66 -4.25 0.84
C CYS A 39 0.44 -3.73 0.09
N LEU A 40 -0.29 -4.61 -0.57
CA LEU A 40 -1.47 -4.29 -1.35
C LEU A 40 -2.71 -4.88 -0.68
N GLU A 41 -3.53 -3.99 -0.15
CA GLU A 41 -4.84 -4.33 0.43
C GLU A 41 -5.84 -4.62 -0.70
N GLY A 42 -6.51 -5.75 -0.63
CA GLY A 42 -7.47 -6.20 -1.63
C GLY A 42 -6.84 -6.76 -2.91
N ALA A 43 -5.69 -7.41 -2.81
CA ALA A 43 -5.11 -8.20 -3.90
C ALA A 43 -4.43 -9.47 -3.38
N GLU A 44 -4.48 -10.52 -4.16
CA GLU A 44 -3.80 -11.78 -3.84
C GLU A 44 -2.93 -12.27 -5.00
N PRO A 45 -1.84 -13.01 -4.74
CA PRO A 45 -1.03 -13.63 -5.79
C PRO A 45 -1.85 -14.61 -6.61
N LEU A 46 -1.66 -14.61 -7.93
CA LEU A 46 -2.32 -15.54 -8.86
C LEU A 46 -1.29 -16.49 -9.48
N GLY A 47 -1.44 -17.78 -9.16
CA GLY A 47 -0.60 -18.83 -9.75
C GLY A 47 0.88 -18.74 -9.38
N GLU A 48 1.73 -19.35 -10.24
CA GLU A 48 3.18 -19.45 -10.01
C GLU A 48 3.96 -18.28 -10.61
N LEU A 49 3.31 -17.37 -11.34
CA LEU A 49 3.99 -16.26 -11.99
C LEU A 49 4.38 -15.19 -10.97
N GLU A 50 5.67 -14.90 -10.91
CA GLU A 50 6.19 -13.84 -10.06
C GLU A 50 5.53 -12.49 -10.38
N GLY A 51 4.99 -11.81 -9.36
CA GLY A 51 4.38 -10.49 -9.51
C GLY A 51 2.98 -10.47 -10.15
N LEU A 52 2.39 -11.61 -10.51
CA LEU A 52 0.99 -11.63 -10.96
C LEU A 52 0.05 -11.60 -9.76
N VAL A 53 -0.81 -10.58 -9.71
CA VAL A 53 -1.78 -10.39 -8.63
C VAL A 53 -3.19 -10.19 -9.18
N GLY A 54 -4.20 -10.64 -8.44
CA GLY A 54 -5.61 -10.40 -8.74
C GLY A 54 -6.22 -9.42 -7.75
N ILE A 55 -6.82 -8.35 -8.23
CA ILE A 55 -7.61 -7.45 -7.39
C ILE A 55 -8.90 -8.15 -7.00
N ASN A 56 -9.23 -8.10 -5.72
CA ASN A 56 -10.40 -8.76 -5.14
C ASN A 56 -11.29 -7.77 -4.35
N ALA A 57 -12.31 -8.30 -3.70
CA ALA A 57 -13.27 -7.50 -2.94
C ALA A 57 -12.81 -7.14 -1.52
N ASN A 58 -11.60 -7.49 -1.14
CA ASN A 58 -11.08 -7.31 0.23
C ASN A 58 -12.05 -7.87 1.29
N THR A 59 -12.32 -9.16 1.20
CA THR A 59 -13.26 -9.84 2.11
C THR A 59 -12.65 -9.96 3.50
N PRO A 60 -13.33 -9.48 4.56
CA PRO A 60 -12.84 -9.55 5.93
C PRO A 60 -12.45 -10.96 6.40
N ASP A 61 -11.47 -11.05 7.30
CA ASP A 61 -10.98 -12.29 7.90
C ASP A 61 -10.40 -13.30 6.87
N ARG A 62 -9.84 -12.81 5.77
CA ARG A 62 -9.23 -13.63 4.72
C ARG A 62 -7.81 -13.16 4.42
N TYR A 63 -6.94 -14.11 4.02
CA TYR A 63 -5.63 -13.80 3.45
C TYR A 63 -5.80 -13.42 1.97
N ASN A 64 -6.39 -12.29 1.71
CA ASN A 64 -6.72 -11.76 0.38
C ASN A 64 -6.01 -10.45 0.05
N ASP A 65 -4.93 -10.18 0.79
CA ASP A 65 -3.96 -9.15 0.52
C ASP A 65 -2.64 -9.77 0.07
N CYS A 66 -1.70 -8.95 -0.35
CA CYS A 66 -0.35 -9.44 -0.62
C CYS A 66 0.74 -8.52 -0.09
N VAL A 67 1.85 -9.16 0.27
CA VAL A 67 3.15 -8.53 0.49
C VAL A 67 3.98 -8.75 -0.77
N VAL A 68 4.24 -7.67 -1.50
CA VAL A 68 5.09 -7.69 -2.69
C VAL A 68 6.48 -7.25 -2.29
N LEU A 69 7.46 -8.13 -2.49
CA LEU A 69 8.87 -7.82 -2.38
C LEU A 69 9.42 -7.50 -3.76
N PHE A 70 10.19 -6.42 -3.89
CA PHE A 70 10.88 -6.10 -5.12
C PHE A 70 12.28 -5.59 -4.83
N TRP A 71 13.25 -6.11 -5.59
CA TRP A 71 14.67 -5.87 -5.36
C TRP A 71 15.50 -6.06 -6.64
N LYS A 72 16.73 -5.62 -6.60
CA LYS A 72 17.73 -5.84 -7.64
C LYS A 72 18.75 -6.84 -7.12
N GLU A 73 18.79 -8.04 -7.73
CA GLU A 73 19.68 -9.12 -7.34
C GLU A 73 21.00 -9.04 -8.11
N ALA A 74 22.10 -9.45 -7.47
CA ALA A 74 23.39 -9.56 -8.17
C ALA A 74 23.30 -10.59 -9.29
N ASP A 75 23.88 -10.26 -10.43
CA ASP A 75 24.09 -11.24 -11.52
C ASP A 75 25.30 -12.14 -11.19
N GLU A 76 25.03 -13.27 -10.52
CA GLU A 76 26.05 -14.27 -10.21
C GLU A 76 26.50 -15.11 -11.42
N SER A 77 25.86 -14.94 -12.57
CA SER A 77 26.13 -15.78 -13.77
C SER A 77 27.53 -15.59 -14.37
N GLY A 78 28.27 -14.58 -13.93
CA GLY A 78 29.66 -14.32 -14.36
C GLY A 78 29.83 -13.95 -15.82
N LYS A 79 28.73 -13.88 -16.60
CA LYS A 79 28.77 -13.61 -18.06
C LYS A 79 29.07 -12.16 -18.41
N ASN A 80 28.95 -11.23 -17.44
CA ASN A 80 29.19 -9.80 -17.61
C ASN A 80 30.22 -9.29 -16.60
N LYS A 81 31.46 -9.76 -16.67
CA LYS A 81 32.55 -9.20 -15.87
C LYS A 81 32.73 -7.72 -16.20
N GLY A 82 32.29 -6.86 -15.27
CA GLY A 82 32.50 -5.40 -15.34
C GLY A 82 31.26 -4.53 -15.50
N VAL A 83 30.09 -5.07 -15.74
CA VAL A 83 28.83 -4.32 -15.73
C VAL A 83 27.91 -4.90 -14.64
N LEU A 84 27.73 -4.17 -13.53
CA LEU A 84 26.79 -4.51 -12.46
C LEU A 84 25.34 -4.35 -12.96
N ARG A 85 24.91 -5.19 -13.89
CA ARG A 85 23.50 -5.32 -14.26
C ARG A 85 22.86 -6.32 -13.32
N GLY A 86 22.27 -5.85 -12.21
CA GLY A 86 21.48 -6.70 -11.35
C GLY A 86 20.21 -7.20 -12.06
N VAL A 87 19.80 -8.42 -11.74
CA VAL A 87 18.54 -8.99 -12.20
C VAL A 87 17.42 -8.35 -11.38
N LEU A 88 16.43 -7.76 -12.04
CA LEU A 88 15.27 -7.13 -11.39
C LEU A 88 14.27 -8.24 -11.00
N ARG A 89 13.87 -8.23 -9.75
CA ARG A 89 13.00 -9.24 -9.15
C ARG A 89 11.77 -8.63 -8.51
N VAL A 90 10.67 -9.35 -8.61
CA VAL A 90 9.43 -9.05 -7.88
C VAL A 90 8.81 -10.36 -7.43
N ARG A 91 8.29 -10.42 -6.22
CA ARG A 91 7.55 -11.58 -5.71
C ARG A 91 6.37 -11.13 -4.85
N ALA A 92 5.17 -11.58 -5.17
CA ALA A 92 3.99 -11.38 -4.35
C ALA A 92 3.78 -12.59 -3.42
N LEU A 93 3.54 -12.33 -2.15
CA LEU A 93 3.28 -13.32 -1.11
C LEU A 93 1.87 -13.10 -0.57
N ARG A 94 1.06 -14.15 -0.50
CA ARG A 94 -0.28 -14.09 0.06
C ARG A 94 -0.23 -13.67 1.53
N ALA A 95 -1.04 -12.69 1.92
CA ALA A 95 -0.98 -12.09 3.25
C ALA A 95 -2.32 -11.51 3.69
N THR A 96 -2.35 -10.94 4.87
CA THR A 96 -3.35 -9.97 5.31
C THR A 96 -2.65 -8.71 5.81
N THR A 97 -3.25 -7.56 5.58
CA THR A 97 -2.86 -6.26 6.13
C THR A 97 -3.80 -5.82 7.24
N GLU A 98 -4.81 -6.63 7.54
CA GLU A 98 -5.91 -6.36 8.44
C GLU A 98 -5.94 -7.31 9.64
N PRO A 99 -6.63 -6.94 10.75
CA PRO A 99 -6.87 -7.85 11.86
C PRO A 99 -7.86 -8.94 11.47
N GLY A 100 -7.70 -10.12 12.07
CA GLY A 100 -8.68 -11.19 11.93
C GLY A 100 -9.95 -10.93 12.74
N ARG A 101 -11.05 -11.57 12.33
CA ARG A 101 -12.39 -11.42 12.91
C ARG A 101 -12.40 -11.52 14.43
N TYR A 102 -11.58 -12.40 15.00
CA TYR A 102 -11.52 -12.55 16.47
C TYR A 102 -11.19 -11.23 17.16
N TYR A 103 -10.19 -10.50 16.70
CA TYR A 103 -9.78 -9.24 17.31
C TYR A 103 -10.63 -8.04 16.90
N THR A 104 -11.30 -8.13 15.77
CA THR A 104 -12.26 -7.12 15.34
C THR A 104 -13.52 -7.20 16.18
N GLN A 105 -14.08 -8.41 16.39
CA GLN A 105 -15.29 -8.62 17.18
C GLN A 105 -15.06 -8.58 18.69
N ILE A 106 -13.89 -9.03 19.15
CA ILE A 106 -13.51 -9.07 20.57
C ILE A 106 -12.21 -8.26 20.74
N SER A 107 -12.30 -6.97 20.41
CA SER A 107 -11.15 -6.09 20.55
C SER A 107 -10.73 -5.93 22.01
N PRO A 108 -9.42 -6.07 22.33
CA PRO A 108 -8.92 -5.77 23.67
C PRO A 108 -8.98 -4.27 24.01
N HIS A 109 -9.30 -3.43 23.03
CA HIS A 109 -9.37 -2.00 23.19
C HIS A 109 -10.78 -1.48 22.84
N PRO A 110 -11.38 -0.59 23.69
CA PRO A 110 -12.75 -0.12 23.49
C PRO A 110 -12.97 0.70 22.21
N ALA A 111 -11.91 1.21 21.60
CA ALA A 111 -11.98 1.91 20.32
C ALA A 111 -11.83 0.97 19.10
N GLY A 112 -11.84 -0.36 19.29
CA GLY A 112 -11.78 -1.34 18.21
C GLY A 112 -10.37 -1.85 17.89
N ALA A 113 -10.29 -2.72 16.88
CA ALA A 113 -9.04 -3.29 16.38
C ALA A 113 -8.17 -2.21 15.69
N ALA A 114 -6.86 -2.38 15.74
CA ALA A 114 -5.91 -1.44 15.14
C ALA A 114 -5.57 -1.86 13.71
N ASN A 115 -5.75 -0.97 12.76
CA ASN A 115 -5.37 -1.15 11.36
C ASN A 115 -4.30 -0.12 10.99
N LEU A 116 -3.23 -0.56 10.33
CA LEU A 116 -2.18 0.35 9.87
C LEU A 116 -2.76 1.33 8.83
N VAL A 117 -2.46 2.62 8.98
CA VAL A 117 -2.89 3.63 8.01
C VAL A 117 -2.13 3.42 6.68
N TRP A 118 -2.79 3.61 5.56
CA TRP A 118 -2.12 3.64 4.27
C TRP A 118 -1.01 4.70 4.25
N GLY A 119 0.12 4.33 3.68
CA GLY A 119 1.27 5.22 3.66
C GLY A 119 2.59 4.47 3.59
N HIS A 120 3.66 5.21 3.87
CA HIS A 120 5.01 4.68 3.94
C HIS A 120 5.48 4.61 5.39
N HIS A 121 5.96 3.43 5.77
CA HIS A 121 6.39 3.11 7.12
C HIS A 121 7.81 2.56 7.12
N LEU A 122 8.57 2.88 8.16
CA LEU A 122 9.92 2.34 8.32
C LEU A 122 9.92 1.17 9.29
N TYR A 123 10.49 0.08 8.83
CA TYR A 123 10.63 -1.18 9.56
C TYR A 123 12.09 -1.54 9.75
N LYS A 124 12.37 -2.43 10.67
CA LYS A 124 13.69 -3.04 10.93
C LYS A 124 13.54 -4.51 11.25
N ARG A 125 14.63 -5.27 11.13
CA ARG A 125 14.68 -6.66 11.62
C ARG A 125 14.42 -6.67 13.12
N GLY A 126 13.64 -7.63 13.57
CA GLY A 126 13.31 -7.81 14.97
C GLY A 126 12.66 -9.16 15.24
N ARG A 127 11.88 -9.24 16.30
CA ARG A 127 11.17 -10.47 16.67
C ARG A 127 9.72 -10.17 17.04
N HIS A 128 8.83 -11.05 16.63
CA HIS A 128 7.44 -11.10 17.07
C HIS A 128 7.19 -12.43 17.78
N ARG A 129 6.83 -12.39 19.08
CA ARG A 129 6.60 -13.61 19.90
C ARG A 129 7.76 -14.64 19.81
N GLY A 130 9.00 -14.16 19.80
CA GLY A 130 10.18 -15.01 19.71
C GLY A 130 10.63 -15.42 18.30
N HIS A 131 9.83 -15.21 17.26
CA HIS A 131 10.16 -15.51 15.87
C HIS A 131 10.71 -14.28 15.13
N PRO A 132 11.63 -14.45 14.16
CA PRO A 132 12.11 -13.35 13.33
C PRO A 132 10.94 -12.64 12.65
N ALA A 133 11.01 -11.31 12.51
CA ALA A 133 9.94 -10.48 11.93
C ALA A 133 10.51 -9.14 11.48
N LEU A 134 9.77 -8.39 10.66
CA LEU A 134 9.95 -6.95 10.56
C LEU A 134 9.10 -6.26 11.63
N VAL A 135 9.73 -5.35 12.37
CA VAL A 135 9.07 -4.57 13.42
C VAL A 135 9.16 -3.09 13.10
N SER A 136 8.22 -2.28 13.56
CA SER A 136 8.26 -0.83 13.39
C SER A 136 9.59 -0.26 13.86
N ALA A 137 10.27 0.51 13.02
CA ALA A 137 11.62 1.02 13.30
C ALA A 137 11.64 2.01 14.47
N SER A 138 10.66 2.90 14.53
CA SER A 138 10.49 3.87 15.62
C SER A 138 9.78 3.27 16.84
N GLY A 139 9.07 2.14 16.65
CA GLY A 139 8.13 1.59 17.62
C GLY A 139 6.87 2.46 17.78
N ILE A 140 6.66 3.43 16.89
CA ILE A 140 5.47 4.29 16.87
C ILE A 140 4.81 4.12 15.51
N ASP A 141 3.57 3.64 15.53
CA ASP A 141 2.76 3.41 14.36
C ASP A 141 1.60 4.42 14.29
N ARG A 142 1.07 4.65 13.11
CA ARG A 142 -0.20 5.36 12.90
C ARG A 142 -1.24 4.33 12.52
N VAL A 143 -2.32 4.25 13.28
CA VAL A 143 -3.40 3.29 13.06
C VAL A 143 -4.75 3.98 13.12
N TRP A 144 -5.70 3.55 12.33
CA TRP A 144 -7.11 3.78 12.60
C TRP A 144 -7.68 2.60 13.40
N ARG A 145 -8.79 2.78 14.08
CA ARG A 145 -9.39 1.73 14.89
C ARG A 145 -10.81 1.48 14.43
N ASP A 146 -11.03 0.26 14.00
CA ASP A 146 -12.32 -0.29 13.59
C ASP A 146 -13.20 -0.44 14.84
N ARG A 147 -14.01 0.59 15.12
CA ARG A 147 -14.79 0.71 16.33
C ARG A 147 -16.10 -0.07 16.27
N ASP A 148 -16.73 -0.09 15.14
CA ASP A 148 -18.02 -0.74 14.90
C ASP A 148 -17.91 -2.15 14.32
N ALA A 149 -16.67 -2.58 14.09
CA ALA A 149 -16.30 -3.92 13.62
C ALA A 149 -16.86 -4.25 12.21
N ASP A 150 -16.93 -3.24 11.36
CA ASP A 150 -17.39 -3.37 9.98
C ASP A 150 -16.24 -3.61 8.96
N PHE A 151 -14.98 -3.57 9.43
CA PHE A 151 -13.73 -3.75 8.66
C PHE A 151 -13.46 -2.63 7.65
N SER A 152 -14.06 -1.46 7.83
CA SER A 152 -13.92 -0.30 6.96
C SER A 152 -13.54 0.94 7.75
N GLN A 153 -12.65 1.76 7.22
CA GLN A 153 -12.36 3.07 7.82
C GLN A 153 -13.41 4.08 7.37
N ASP A 154 -14.17 4.58 8.32
CA ASP A 154 -15.17 5.61 8.09
C ASP A 154 -14.84 6.96 8.79
N ILE A 155 -15.76 7.94 8.65
CA ILE A 155 -15.59 9.29 9.19
C ILE A 155 -15.63 9.35 10.73
N THR A 156 -16.16 8.34 11.40
CA THR A 156 -16.25 8.27 12.87
C THR A 156 -14.98 7.74 13.49
N GLU A 157 -14.13 7.10 12.71
CA GLU A 157 -12.93 6.42 13.16
C GLU A 157 -11.70 7.32 13.13
N ARG A 158 -11.09 7.45 14.30
CA ARG A 158 -9.93 8.31 14.49
C ARG A 158 -8.63 7.58 14.18
N VAL A 159 -7.67 8.35 13.71
CA VAL A 159 -6.28 7.92 13.61
C VAL A 159 -5.57 8.19 14.93
N TYR A 160 -4.89 7.17 15.41
CA TYR A 160 -4.08 7.20 16.61
C TYR A 160 -2.61 7.05 16.25
N GLN A 161 -1.75 7.69 17.01
CA GLN A 161 -0.31 7.53 16.91
C GLN A 161 0.23 7.01 18.23
N GLY A 162 1.02 5.93 18.21
CA GLY A 162 1.54 5.34 19.44
C GLY A 162 2.24 4.00 19.20
N ARG A 163 2.46 3.30 20.31
CA ARG A 163 3.11 1.96 20.29
C ARG A 163 2.06 0.88 20.14
N PHE A 164 1.76 0.51 18.89
CA PHE A 164 0.79 -0.54 18.58
C PHE A 164 1.46 -1.89 18.30
N GLY A 165 2.71 -1.89 17.90
CA GLY A 165 3.46 -3.11 17.61
C GLY A 165 2.95 -3.80 16.35
N ILE A 166 2.65 -3.03 15.31
CA ILE A 166 2.30 -3.56 14.00
C ILE A 166 3.57 -4.13 13.37
N HIS A 167 3.61 -5.44 13.20
CA HIS A 167 4.76 -6.19 12.69
C HIS A 167 4.41 -6.88 11.37
N VAL A 168 5.43 -7.31 10.60
CA VAL A 168 5.26 -8.25 9.49
C VAL A 168 5.78 -9.60 9.94
N HIS A 169 4.90 -10.60 10.04
CA HIS A 169 5.22 -11.93 10.58
C HIS A 169 4.47 -13.06 9.85
N ALA A 170 4.70 -14.30 10.21
CA ALA A 170 3.96 -15.44 9.68
C ALA A 170 2.50 -15.42 10.14
N GLY A 171 1.60 -15.64 9.22
CA GLY A 171 0.19 -15.90 9.47
C GLY A 171 -0.13 -17.38 9.68
N GLY A 172 -1.41 -17.71 9.71
CA GLY A 172 -1.90 -19.08 9.78
C GLY A 172 -1.76 -19.85 8.47
N ARG A 173 -2.22 -21.12 8.50
CA ARG A 173 -2.33 -22.00 7.33
C ARG A 173 -3.77 -22.13 6.82
N ASP A 174 -4.73 -21.72 7.66
CA ASP A 174 -6.14 -21.73 7.32
C ASP A 174 -6.47 -20.55 6.40
N GLU A 175 -7.61 -20.62 5.73
CA GLU A 175 -8.09 -19.53 4.88
C GLU A 175 -8.49 -18.28 5.69
N SER A 176 -8.91 -18.46 6.95
CA SER A 176 -9.26 -17.35 7.83
C SER A 176 -8.07 -16.86 8.64
N ILE A 177 -8.01 -15.55 8.89
CA ILE A 177 -7.00 -14.92 9.73
C ILE A 177 -7.21 -15.30 11.20
N GLY A 178 -8.47 -15.24 11.67
CA GLY A 178 -8.85 -15.62 13.01
C GLY A 178 -8.08 -14.88 14.11
N ARG A 179 -7.16 -15.59 14.78
CA ARG A 179 -6.32 -15.05 15.90
C ARG A 179 -4.88 -14.73 15.50
N TRP A 180 -4.53 -14.86 14.23
CA TRP A 180 -3.16 -14.65 13.78
C TRP A 180 -2.75 -13.17 13.68
N SER A 181 -3.70 -12.28 13.42
CA SER A 181 -3.45 -10.84 13.37
C SER A 181 -4.44 -10.06 14.24
N ALA A 182 -3.90 -9.19 15.08
CA ALA A 182 -4.64 -8.15 15.81
C ALA A 182 -4.42 -6.76 15.18
N GLY A 183 -3.97 -6.74 13.91
CA GLY A 183 -3.60 -5.56 13.13
C GLY A 183 -2.21 -5.66 12.49
N CYS A 184 -1.45 -6.72 12.77
CA CYS A 184 -0.18 -6.99 12.09
C CYS A 184 -0.39 -7.42 10.65
N ILE A 185 0.62 -7.19 9.81
CA ILE A 185 0.70 -7.77 8.47
C ILE A 185 1.15 -9.22 8.61
N ALA A 186 0.33 -10.18 8.19
CA ALA A 186 0.63 -11.58 8.40
C ALA A 186 0.68 -12.36 7.08
N ILE A 187 1.85 -12.95 6.77
CA ILE A 187 2.10 -13.74 5.56
C ILE A 187 1.53 -15.15 5.76
N HIS A 188 0.63 -15.57 4.86
CA HIS A 188 -0.04 -16.87 4.93
C HIS A 188 0.94 -18.04 4.84
N GLY A 189 0.62 -19.16 5.51
CA GLY A 189 1.34 -20.43 5.37
C GLY A 189 2.10 -20.89 6.62
N GLY A 190 2.14 -20.10 7.69
CA GLY A 190 2.83 -20.44 8.94
C GLY A 190 4.32 -20.14 8.91
N TYR A 191 4.99 -20.30 10.08
CA TYR A 191 6.41 -20.02 10.27
C TYR A 191 7.32 -20.88 9.38
N GLU A 192 6.94 -22.10 9.11
CA GLU A 192 7.68 -23.04 8.25
C GLU A 192 7.22 -23.01 6.79
N GLY A 193 6.26 -22.14 6.46
CA GLY A 193 5.74 -22.00 5.11
C GLY A 193 6.78 -21.43 4.14
N GLU A 194 6.72 -21.86 2.88
CA GLU A 194 7.66 -21.40 1.84
C GLU A 194 7.65 -19.87 1.69
N ALA A 195 6.46 -19.27 1.66
CA ALA A 195 6.33 -17.81 1.51
C ALA A 195 7.01 -17.05 2.64
N TYR A 196 6.86 -17.50 3.89
CA TYR A 196 7.49 -16.82 5.02
C TYR A 196 9.00 -17.07 5.10
N ARG A 197 9.48 -18.26 4.78
CA ARG A 197 10.92 -18.54 4.67
C ARG A 197 11.58 -17.71 3.59
N PHE A 198 10.93 -17.60 2.41
CA PHE A 198 11.38 -16.72 1.34
C PHE A 198 11.45 -15.25 1.80
N PHE A 199 10.41 -14.76 2.48
CA PHE A 199 10.40 -13.42 3.04
C PHE A 199 11.59 -13.20 3.98
N LEU A 200 11.83 -14.12 4.93
CA LEU A 200 12.95 -14.02 5.87
C LEU A 200 14.31 -14.02 5.16
N GLU A 201 14.49 -14.88 4.17
CA GLU A 201 15.72 -14.90 3.36
C GLU A 201 15.99 -13.56 2.68
N ARG A 202 14.96 -12.96 2.09
CA ARG A 202 15.09 -11.68 1.41
C ARG A 202 15.39 -10.53 2.36
N ILE A 203 14.71 -10.43 3.49
CA ILE A 203 15.00 -9.39 4.48
C ILE A 203 16.39 -9.57 5.12
N GLU A 204 16.89 -10.80 5.24
CA GLU A 204 18.23 -11.03 5.77
C GLU A 204 19.32 -10.56 4.81
N ARG A 205 19.13 -10.73 3.50
CA ARG A 205 20.07 -10.25 2.46
C ARG A 205 20.06 -8.73 2.27
N HIS A 206 19.02 -8.04 2.71
CA HIS A 206 18.94 -6.58 2.60
C HIS A 206 20.11 -5.89 3.31
N PRO A 207 20.90 -5.04 2.62
CA PRO A 207 22.13 -4.49 3.18
C PRO A 207 21.90 -3.44 4.27
N GLY A 208 20.72 -2.78 4.25
CA GLY A 208 20.36 -1.74 5.20
C GLY A 208 19.84 -2.26 6.54
N ARG A 209 19.71 -1.35 7.49
CA ARG A 209 19.07 -1.62 8.78
C ARG A 209 17.55 -1.37 8.73
N LEU A 210 17.13 -0.47 7.85
CA LEU A 210 15.75 -0.05 7.71
C LEU A 210 15.17 -0.58 6.41
N PHE A 211 13.88 -0.84 6.42
CA PHE A 211 13.08 -1.25 5.27
C PHE A 211 11.98 -0.24 5.06
N GLY A 212 11.84 0.26 3.84
CA GLY A 212 10.64 0.98 3.42
C GLY A 212 9.51 0.00 3.17
N LEU A 213 8.40 0.17 3.88
CA LEU A 213 7.16 -0.56 3.66
C LEU A 213 6.08 0.44 3.24
N THR A 214 5.53 0.26 2.05
CA THR A 214 4.38 1.03 1.57
C THR A 214 3.13 0.16 1.66
N LEU A 215 2.10 0.60 2.38
CA LEU A 215 0.77 -0.01 2.40
C LEU A 215 -0.19 0.82 1.59
N TRP A 216 -0.89 0.21 0.63
CA TRP A 216 -1.84 0.92 -0.23
C TRP A 216 -2.92 -0.01 -0.79
N GLY A 217 -4.05 0.57 -1.25
CA GLY A 217 -5.14 -0.17 -1.87
C GLY A 217 -4.79 -0.66 -3.28
N ALA A 218 -5.03 -1.93 -3.57
CA ALA A 218 -4.74 -2.53 -4.86
C ALA A 218 -5.55 -1.94 -6.02
N ARG A 219 -6.76 -1.44 -5.75
CA ARG A 219 -7.60 -0.76 -6.76
C ARG A 219 -6.93 0.51 -7.30
N ASP A 220 -6.24 1.26 -6.45
CA ASP A 220 -5.50 2.44 -6.87
C ASP A 220 -4.33 2.09 -7.78
N LEU A 221 -3.61 1.00 -7.48
CA LEU A 221 -2.59 0.47 -8.37
C LEU A 221 -3.17 0.10 -9.73
N GLY A 222 -4.31 -0.61 -9.78
CA GLY A 222 -5.00 -0.95 -11.01
C GLY A 222 -5.40 0.28 -11.81
N ASN A 223 -5.98 1.29 -11.17
CA ASN A 223 -6.35 2.55 -11.81
C ASN A 223 -5.12 3.32 -12.34
N TRP A 224 -4.03 3.29 -11.60
CA TRP A 224 -2.77 3.91 -12.03
C TRP A 224 -2.17 3.19 -13.25
N MET A 225 -2.19 1.85 -13.28
CA MET A 225 -1.72 1.08 -14.43
C MET A 225 -2.57 1.33 -15.69
N LYS A 226 -3.91 1.39 -15.55
CA LYS A 226 -4.83 1.76 -16.65
C LYS A 226 -4.52 3.15 -17.20
N ALA A 227 -4.34 4.13 -16.35
CA ALA A 227 -4.03 5.50 -16.76
C ALA A 227 -2.69 5.61 -17.52
N ARG A 228 -1.78 4.65 -17.33
CA ARG A 228 -0.53 4.52 -18.10
C ARG A 228 -0.68 3.82 -19.43
N GLY A 229 -1.87 3.29 -19.75
CA GLY A 229 -2.08 2.45 -20.92
C GLY A 229 -1.43 1.07 -20.80
N GLN A 230 -1.17 0.58 -19.59
CA GLN A 230 -0.72 -0.78 -19.36
C GLN A 230 -1.89 -1.76 -19.52
N PRO A 231 -1.70 -2.88 -20.23
CA PRO A 231 -2.76 -3.86 -20.40
C PRO A 231 -3.14 -4.53 -19.08
N GLU A 232 -4.42 -4.87 -18.92
CA GLU A 232 -4.93 -5.68 -17.79
C GLU A 232 -4.63 -7.19 -17.94
N GLU A 233 -4.13 -7.63 -19.09
CA GLU A 233 -3.82 -9.02 -19.40
C GLU A 233 -2.35 -9.36 -19.16
N PRO A 234 -2.02 -10.60 -18.78
CA PRO A 234 -0.64 -10.99 -18.55
C PRO A 234 0.17 -10.95 -19.85
N TYR A 235 1.33 -10.33 -19.76
CA TYR A 235 2.35 -10.33 -20.81
C TYR A 235 2.76 -11.77 -21.12
N THR A 236 2.39 -12.26 -22.30
CA THR A 236 2.96 -13.49 -22.85
C THR A 236 4.39 -13.20 -23.27
N SER A 237 5.32 -13.96 -22.71
CA SER A 237 6.77 -13.91 -22.87
C SER A 237 7.27 -13.38 -24.22
N GLY A 238 8.00 -12.27 -24.22
CA GLY A 238 8.84 -11.89 -25.35
C GLY A 238 9.09 -10.39 -25.50
N ARG A 239 10.00 -9.87 -24.77
CA ARG A 239 10.93 -8.72 -24.95
C ARG A 239 11.00 -7.83 -23.72
N CYS A 240 12.06 -8.04 -22.97
CA CYS A 240 12.59 -7.03 -22.06
C CYS A 240 12.94 -5.77 -22.88
N VAL A 241 12.20 -4.69 -22.68
CA VAL A 241 12.60 -3.38 -23.18
C VAL A 241 13.67 -2.86 -22.23
N THR A 242 14.92 -3.12 -22.59
CA THR A 242 16.08 -2.51 -21.92
C THR A 242 16.16 -1.03 -22.32
N GLY A 243 16.02 -0.16 -21.35
CA GLY A 243 16.41 1.24 -21.53
C GLY A 243 15.57 2.25 -20.78
N VAL A 244 15.68 2.30 -19.44
CA VAL A 244 15.45 3.54 -18.72
C VAL A 244 16.58 3.69 -17.70
N THR A 245 17.60 4.43 -18.09
CA THR A 245 18.62 4.95 -17.19
C THR A 245 18.09 6.25 -16.60
N GLY A 246 17.99 6.33 -15.26
CA GLY A 246 17.77 7.57 -14.54
C GLY A 246 16.31 7.81 -14.15
N VAL A 247 15.88 7.30 -12.98
CA VAL A 247 14.65 7.73 -12.33
C VAL A 247 14.92 9.07 -11.65
N THR A 248 14.96 10.13 -12.45
CA THR A 248 14.83 11.50 -11.97
C THR A 248 13.54 12.03 -12.59
N GLY A 249 12.47 12.13 -11.76
CA GLY A 249 11.29 12.91 -12.09
C GLY A 249 10.32 12.23 -13.06
N VAL A 250 9.69 11.11 -12.68
CA VAL A 250 8.43 10.70 -13.31
C VAL A 250 7.32 11.59 -12.78
N THR A 251 7.23 12.78 -13.35
CA THR A 251 6.07 13.63 -13.25
C THR A 251 5.01 13.10 -14.23
N GLY A 252 3.99 12.42 -13.67
CA GLY A 252 2.72 12.49 -14.31
C GLY A 252 2.34 11.41 -15.30
N VAL A 253 1.72 10.37 -14.77
CA VAL A 253 0.58 9.79 -15.50
C VAL A 253 -0.48 10.89 -15.52
N THR A 254 -0.69 11.54 -16.67
CA THR A 254 -1.70 12.59 -16.82
C THR A 254 -3.07 11.99 -16.54
N GLY A 255 -3.76 12.51 -15.53
CA GLY A 255 -5.13 12.14 -15.20
C GLY A 255 -5.32 11.20 -14.01
N TRP A 256 -4.32 10.45 -13.55
CA TRP A 256 -4.48 9.62 -12.36
C TRP A 256 -4.31 10.43 -11.06
N ARG A 257 -5.15 10.11 -10.08
CA ARG A 257 -5.12 10.66 -8.72
C ARG A 257 -5.32 9.53 -7.72
N PRO A 258 -4.50 9.46 -6.65
CA PRO A 258 -4.67 8.43 -5.61
C PRO A 258 -5.93 8.68 -4.78
N THR A 259 -6.50 7.62 -4.25
CA THR A 259 -7.49 7.72 -3.18
C THR A 259 -6.80 8.14 -1.89
N LEU A 260 -7.27 9.23 -1.27
CA LEU A 260 -6.73 9.75 -0.03
C LEU A 260 -7.79 9.74 1.06
N ARG A 261 -7.36 9.53 2.30
CA ARG A 261 -8.23 9.51 3.48
C ARG A 261 -7.46 9.90 4.75
N TYR A 262 -8.18 10.09 5.82
CA TYR A 262 -7.62 10.48 7.11
C TYR A 262 -6.45 9.58 7.52
N GLY A 263 -5.36 10.20 7.91
CA GLY A 263 -4.13 9.56 8.35
C GLY A 263 -3.04 9.43 7.28
N ILE A 264 -3.36 9.56 5.99
CA ILE A 264 -2.36 9.52 4.92
C ILE A 264 -1.44 10.75 5.01
N LYS A 265 -0.15 10.54 4.71
CA LYS A 265 0.84 11.60 4.63
C LYS A 265 1.66 11.48 3.34
N ASN A 266 1.44 12.41 2.40
CA ASN A 266 2.22 12.51 1.16
C ASN A 266 1.99 13.87 0.47
N HIS A 267 2.65 14.10 -0.65
CA HIS A 267 2.51 15.34 -1.42
C HIS A 267 1.12 15.54 -2.04
N TRP A 268 0.37 14.46 -2.30
CA TRP A 268 -1.01 14.55 -2.81
C TRP A 268 -1.95 15.16 -1.77
N VAL A 269 -1.73 14.85 -0.48
CA VAL A 269 -2.48 15.50 0.62
C VAL A 269 -2.18 16.99 0.63
N ALA A 270 -0.91 17.42 0.48
CA ALA A 270 -0.57 18.84 0.39
C ALA A 270 -1.29 19.54 -0.79
N ARG A 271 -1.47 18.83 -1.90
CA ARG A 271 -2.25 19.33 -3.05
C ARG A 271 -3.72 19.51 -2.69
N VAL A 272 -4.35 18.52 -2.05
CA VAL A 272 -5.75 18.63 -1.56
C VAL A 272 -5.88 19.80 -0.58
N GLN A 273 -4.97 19.98 0.37
CA GLN A 273 -4.99 21.07 1.32
C GLN A 273 -4.96 22.45 0.62
N LYS A 274 -4.15 22.59 -0.44
CA LYS A 274 -4.12 23.82 -1.27
C LYS A 274 -5.47 24.06 -1.98
N PHE A 275 -6.07 23.03 -2.55
CA PHE A 275 -7.39 23.13 -3.17
C PHE A 275 -8.45 23.52 -2.15
N LEU A 276 -8.47 22.89 -0.98
CA LEU A 276 -9.42 23.21 0.09
C LEU A 276 -9.29 24.66 0.56
N ASN A 277 -8.07 25.18 0.69
CA ASN A 277 -7.84 26.58 1.01
C ASN A 277 -8.44 27.51 -0.02
N HIS A 278 -8.43 27.13 -1.30
CA HIS A 278 -9.03 27.91 -2.37
C HIS A 278 -10.56 27.80 -2.39
N HIS A 279 -11.09 26.59 -2.20
CA HIS A 279 -12.55 26.34 -2.33
C HIS A 279 -13.37 26.76 -1.10
N VAL A 280 -12.81 26.66 0.10
CA VAL A 280 -13.56 26.89 1.35
C VAL A 280 -12.87 27.87 2.32
N ASP A 281 -11.82 28.58 1.86
CA ASP A 281 -11.02 29.53 2.66
C ASP A 281 -10.56 28.96 4.00
N ALA A 282 -10.09 27.71 3.98
CA ALA A 282 -9.87 26.92 5.20
C ALA A 282 -8.61 27.29 5.98
N ARG A 283 -7.65 27.97 5.36
CA ARG A 283 -6.34 28.34 5.93
C ARG A 283 -5.57 27.14 6.49
N LEU A 284 -5.63 26.01 5.81
CA LEU A 284 -4.85 24.82 6.14
C LEU A 284 -3.36 25.06 5.87
N VAL A 285 -2.51 24.52 6.74
CA VAL A 285 -1.09 24.35 6.39
C VAL A 285 -0.99 23.21 5.39
N ALA A 286 -0.43 23.46 4.20
CA ALA A 286 -0.27 22.44 3.17
C ALA A 286 0.97 21.56 3.46
N ASP A 287 0.96 20.87 4.60
CA ASP A 287 2.06 20.05 5.13
C ASP A 287 2.06 18.61 4.62
N GLY A 288 1.02 18.25 3.86
CA GLY A 288 0.85 16.90 3.34
C GLY A 288 0.38 15.86 4.36
N ASP A 289 -0.01 16.25 5.55
CA ASP A 289 -0.57 15.37 6.57
C ASP A 289 -2.11 15.51 6.62
N TRP A 290 -2.83 14.44 6.29
CA TRP A 290 -4.28 14.41 6.43
C TRP A 290 -4.65 14.21 7.89
N GLY A 291 -4.51 15.26 8.68
CA GLY A 291 -4.84 15.30 10.09
C GLY A 291 -6.32 15.68 10.35
N PRO A 292 -6.70 15.81 11.63
CA PRO A 292 -8.09 16.11 12.01
C PRO A 292 -8.65 17.38 11.36
N ARG A 293 -7.83 18.43 11.23
CA ARG A 293 -8.27 19.69 10.61
C ARG A 293 -8.50 19.57 9.12
N THR A 294 -7.63 18.82 8.41
CA THR A 294 -7.83 18.52 6.97
C THR A 294 -9.11 17.69 6.79
N GLN A 295 -9.34 16.69 7.63
CA GLN A 295 -10.55 15.87 7.60
C GLN A 295 -11.82 16.69 7.78
N GLU A 296 -11.88 17.54 8.80
CA GLU A 296 -13.02 18.42 9.07
C GLU A 296 -13.37 19.30 7.85
N VAL A 297 -12.35 19.97 7.30
CA VAL A 297 -12.52 20.85 6.13
C VAL A 297 -12.92 20.08 4.90
N PHE A 298 -12.39 18.86 4.72
CA PHE A 298 -12.74 18.04 3.58
C PHE A 298 -14.19 17.54 3.63
N LEU A 299 -14.70 17.17 4.82
CA LEU A 299 -16.10 16.81 5.00
C LEU A 299 -17.03 18.00 4.70
N GLU A 300 -16.64 19.21 5.13
CA GLU A 300 -17.36 20.44 4.78
C GLU A 300 -17.39 20.68 3.27
N PHE A 301 -16.24 20.50 2.60
CA PHE A 301 -16.14 20.60 1.13
C PHE A 301 -17.06 19.59 0.44
N GLN A 302 -17.04 18.32 0.87
CA GLN A 302 -17.93 17.30 0.28
C GLN A 302 -19.41 17.70 0.43
N GLY A 303 -19.82 18.16 1.60
CA GLY A 303 -21.20 18.62 1.83
C GLY A 303 -21.59 19.81 0.97
N LYS A 304 -20.69 20.79 0.79
CA LYS A 304 -20.93 21.98 -0.06
C LYS A 304 -20.99 21.67 -1.55
N THR A 305 -20.32 20.59 -2.00
CA THR A 305 -20.23 20.20 -3.41
C THR A 305 -21.14 19.04 -3.78
N GLU A 306 -22.09 18.70 -2.90
CA GLU A 306 -23.08 17.63 -3.11
C GLU A 306 -22.46 16.24 -3.35
N LEU A 307 -21.27 16.00 -2.79
CA LEU A 307 -20.63 14.70 -2.77
C LEU A 307 -21.13 13.88 -1.57
N VAL A 308 -20.92 12.57 -1.63
CA VAL A 308 -21.08 11.72 -0.43
C VAL A 308 -20.08 12.18 0.62
N VAL A 309 -20.56 12.48 1.83
CA VAL A 309 -19.74 12.97 2.95
C VAL A 309 -19.12 11.77 3.68
N ASP A 310 -18.12 11.14 3.06
CA ASP A 310 -17.44 9.92 3.54
C ASP A 310 -15.99 10.17 4.01
N GLY A 311 -15.49 11.39 3.80
CA GLY A 311 -14.10 11.73 4.15
C GLY A 311 -13.05 11.11 3.24
N ILE A 312 -13.43 10.53 2.09
CA ILE A 312 -12.54 9.88 1.13
C ILE A 312 -12.40 10.74 -0.13
N CYS A 313 -11.19 11.18 -0.42
CA CYS A 313 -10.87 11.88 -1.65
C CYS A 313 -10.60 10.87 -2.77
N GLY A 314 -11.68 10.37 -3.36
CA GLY A 314 -11.68 9.52 -4.55
C GLY A 314 -11.83 10.31 -5.85
N PRO A 315 -12.06 9.63 -7.00
CA PRO A 315 -12.13 10.27 -8.33
C PRO A 315 -13.15 11.40 -8.43
N LEU A 316 -14.33 11.26 -7.81
CA LEU A 316 -15.37 12.30 -7.83
C LEU A 316 -14.93 13.56 -7.07
N SER A 317 -14.31 13.37 -5.89
CA SER A 317 -13.78 14.49 -5.10
C SER A 317 -12.65 15.21 -5.82
N TRP A 318 -11.74 14.46 -6.46
CA TRP A 318 -10.69 15.04 -7.29
C TRP A 318 -11.27 15.85 -8.45
N GLY A 319 -12.30 15.35 -9.14
CA GLY A 319 -13.00 16.08 -10.20
C GLY A 319 -13.55 17.42 -9.72
N LYS A 320 -14.16 17.46 -8.53
CA LYS A 320 -14.68 18.70 -7.93
C LYS A 320 -13.56 19.67 -7.48
N LEU A 321 -12.48 19.15 -6.89
CA LEU A 321 -11.33 19.95 -6.46
C LEU A 321 -10.63 20.64 -7.64
N GLU A 322 -10.53 19.95 -8.79
CA GLU A 322 -9.81 20.45 -9.97
C GLU A 322 -10.70 21.25 -10.95
N SER A 323 -12.04 21.17 -10.85
CA SER A 323 -12.96 21.81 -11.81
C SER A 323 -12.91 23.34 -11.81
N ASN A 324 -12.52 23.97 -10.70
CA ASN A 324 -12.50 25.43 -10.57
C ASN A 324 -11.15 26.07 -10.93
N GLU A 325 -10.07 25.28 -11.19
CA GLU A 325 -8.82 25.86 -11.73
C GLU A 325 -9.01 26.43 -13.14
N SER A 326 -9.99 25.96 -13.90
CA SER A 326 -10.27 26.43 -15.27
C SER A 326 -11.01 27.78 -15.34
N GLU A 327 -11.59 28.27 -14.24
CA GLU A 327 -12.31 29.56 -14.22
C GLU A 327 -11.44 30.75 -13.81
N VAL A 328 -10.26 30.51 -13.22
CA VAL A 328 -9.34 31.57 -12.73
C VAL A 328 -8.38 32.07 -13.82
N HIS A 329 -8.30 31.42 -14.98
CA HIS A 329 -7.43 31.81 -16.10
C HIS A 329 -8.22 32.32 -17.33
N LYS A 330 -9.45 32.81 -17.14
CA LYS A 330 -10.16 33.56 -18.18
C LYS A 330 -10.28 35.04 -17.87
#